data_56c17289c79a41e0fc6d3dc87eea5b9a
#
_entry.id   56c17289c79a41e0fc6d3dc87eea5b9a
#
_cell.length_a   1.000
_cell.length_b   1.000
_cell.length_c   1.000
_cell.angle_alpha   90.00
_cell.angle_beta   90.00
_cell.angle_gamma   90.00
#
_symmetry.space_group_name_H-M   'P 1'
#
loop_
_entity.id
_entity.type
_entity.pdbx_description
1 polymer ?
#
loop_
_entity_poly.entity_id
_entity_poly.type
_entity_poly.pdbx_seq_one_letter_code
_entity_poly.pdbx_strand_id
1 'polypeptide(L)'
;PYGYAFVILVGIFMLFLVVWSTHTNRIYVSQNAGTVQASNKTYIMSSYSGSITEMYISEGSYVNEGDLVAHIKSTDIDMQQDNLESQLKIYQTQLDQYNKLLQCVQDDTNYFSETNPEDQPYYYQYETYKSQVSQKTFDATAYQAAGYSDAQIKTMMEQSQSEVEALYYSTMQSISQSITSAQSNVDNVQAQLDALNTGANDYYIYAPTSGVIHMDTPYKEGMVLSAGSPLATVASENDDLEIVAMVTVNDRPLLHVGDP
;
A
#
# COMPACT_ATOMS: atom_id res chain seq x y z
N PRO A 1 31.97 -49.57 -83.66
CA PRO A 1 30.74 -49.56 -82.86
C PRO A 1 31.02 -49.53 -81.39
N TYR A 2 32.19 -49.97 -80.89
CA TYR A 2 32.44 -50.00 -79.42
C TYR A 2 32.67 -48.62 -78.80
N GLY A 3 33.12 -47.61 -79.55
CA GLY A 3 33.36 -46.26 -79.04
C GLY A 3 32.06 -45.52 -78.58
N TYR A 4 30.98 -45.71 -79.33
CA TYR A 4 29.69 -45.09 -79.04
C TYR A 4 29.03 -45.74 -77.75
N ALA A 5 29.20 -47.07 -77.60
CA ALA A 5 28.70 -47.79 -76.46
C ALA A 5 29.40 -47.33 -75.18
N PHE A 6 30.72 -47.08 -75.24
CA PHE A 6 31.48 -46.54 -74.11
C PHE A 6 31.04 -45.13 -73.67
N VAL A 7 30.82 -44.22 -74.66
CA VAL A 7 30.38 -42.89 -74.41
C VAL A 7 28.98 -42.86 -73.77
N ILE A 8 28.06 -43.74 -74.23
CA ILE A 8 26.72 -43.88 -73.68
C ILE A 8 26.80 -44.39 -72.22
N LEU A 9 27.66 -45.37 -71.94
CA LEU A 9 27.83 -45.94 -70.57
C LEU A 9 28.40 -44.90 -69.62
N VAL A 10 29.37 -44.09 -70.04
CA VAL A 10 29.91 -42.99 -69.23
C VAL A 10 28.84 -41.93 -68.99
N GLY A 11 28.01 -41.62 -69.98
CA GLY A 11 26.90 -40.70 -69.84
C GLY A 11 25.85 -41.15 -68.79
N ILE A 12 25.47 -42.45 -68.89
CA ILE A 12 24.54 -43.05 -67.84
C ILE A 12 25.16 -43.06 -66.49
N PHE A 13 26.45 -43.36 -66.33
CA PHE A 13 27.14 -43.32 -65.04
C PHE A 13 27.23 -41.92 -64.45
N MET A 14 27.51 -40.90 -65.30
CA MET A 14 27.46 -39.49 -64.85
C MET A 14 26.06 -39.08 -64.36
N LEU A 15 25.02 -39.47 -65.12
CA LEU A 15 23.63 -39.20 -64.73
C LEU A 15 23.26 -39.90 -63.43
N PHE A 16 23.70 -41.12 -63.19
CA PHE A 16 23.55 -41.84 -61.99
C PHE A 16 24.25 -41.18 -60.81
N LEU A 17 25.46 -40.64 -60.95
CA LEU A 17 26.18 -39.91 -59.92
C LEU A 17 25.48 -38.61 -59.58
N VAL A 18 24.91 -37.87 -60.53
CA VAL A 18 24.13 -36.64 -60.26
C VAL A 18 22.86 -36.97 -59.46
N VAL A 19 22.09 -37.99 -59.87
CA VAL A 19 20.90 -38.44 -59.17
C VAL A 19 21.24 -38.93 -57.79
N TRP A 20 22.31 -39.72 -57.64
CA TRP A 20 22.79 -40.15 -56.30
C TRP A 20 23.16 -38.94 -55.42
N SER A 21 23.87 -37.96 -55.92
CA SER A 21 24.28 -36.76 -55.20
C SER A 21 23.10 -35.93 -54.70
N THR A 22 22.00 -35.87 -55.46
CA THR A 22 20.79 -35.13 -55.09
C THR A 22 19.93 -35.84 -54.05
N HIS A 23 20.07 -37.18 -53.94
CA HIS A 23 19.32 -37.98 -52.96
C HIS A 23 20.09 -38.26 -51.66
N THR A 24 21.35 -37.82 -51.57
CA THR A 24 22.16 -38.06 -50.37
C THR A 24 21.89 -36.96 -49.34
N ASN A 25 21.16 -37.29 -48.31
CA ASN A 25 20.94 -36.40 -47.20
C ASN A 25 22.18 -36.39 -46.28
N ARG A 26 22.70 -35.20 -46.02
CA ARG A 26 23.76 -35.04 -45.02
C ARG A 26 23.10 -34.80 -43.66
N ILE A 27 23.37 -35.69 -42.70
CA ILE A 27 22.94 -35.47 -41.34
C ILE A 27 23.95 -34.57 -40.67
N TYR A 28 23.46 -33.39 -40.21
CA TYR A 28 24.22 -32.48 -39.36
C TYR A 28 23.82 -32.74 -37.93
N VAL A 29 24.77 -33.00 -37.09
CA VAL A 29 24.56 -33.15 -35.65
C VAL A 29 25.09 -31.88 -34.97
N SER A 30 24.21 -31.08 -34.42
CA SER A 30 24.57 -29.94 -33.56
C SER A 30 24.53 -30.37 -32.10
N GLN A 31 25.68 -30.26 -31.42
CA GLN A 31 25.76 -30.56 -29.99
C GLN A 31 25.61 -29.27 -29.19
N ASN A 32 24.46 -29.10 -28.56
CA ASN A 32 24.18 -27.93 -27.73
C ASN A 32 23.79 -28.42 -26.33
N ALA A 33 24.25 -27.68 -25.32
CA ALA A 33 23.77 -27.89 -23.96
C ALA A 33 22.34 -27.37 -23.84
N GLY A 34 21.41 -28.22 -23.41
CA GLY A 34 20.04 -27.85 -23.13
C GLY A 34 19.77 -27.95 -21.63
N THR A 35 18.91 -27.08 -21.15
CA THR A 35 18.35 -27.14 -19.78
C THR A 35 16.92 -27.64 -19.84
N VAL A 36 16.58 -28.60 -19.00
CA VAL A 36 15.20 -29.05 -18.82
C VAL A 36 14.52 -28.06 -17.87
N GLN A 37 13.40 -27.51 -18.28
CA GLN A 37 12.59 -26.62 -17.43
C GLN A 37 11.11 -26.93 -17.61
N ALA A 38 10.29 -26.52 -16.62
CA ALA A 38 8.85 -26.58 -16.76
C ALA A 38 8.38 -25.56 -17.81
N SER A 39 7.43 -25.95 -18.64
CA SER A 39 6.87 -25.11 -19.71
C SER A 39 6.13 -23.90 -19.14
N ASN A 40 5.46 -24.06 -17.99
CA ASN A 40 4.77 -22.98 -17.28
C ASN A 40 5.41 -22.77 -15.91
N LYS A 41 5.88 -21.56 -15.66
CA LYS A 41 6.42 -21.14 -14.38
C LYS A 41 5.52 -20.09 -13.79
N THR A 42 5.00 -20.33 -12.60
CA THR A 42 4.27 -19.31 -11.84
C THR A 42 5.22 -18.63 -10.88
N TYR A 43 5.30 -17.31 -10.94
CA TYR A 43 6.19 -16.54 -10.07
C TYR A 43 5.49 -16.19 -8.77
N ILE A 44 6.19 -16.39 -7.66
CA ILE A 44 5.84 -15.85 -6.36
C ILE A 44 6.55 -14.51 -6.22
N MET A 45 5.78 -13.41 -6.20
CA MET A 45 6.30 -12.04 -6.17
C MET A 45 5.87 -11.34 -4.90
N SER A 46 6.68 -10.40 -4.45
CA SER A 46 6.30 -9.48 -3.38
C SER A 46 5.55 -8.28 -3.93
N SER A 47 4.43 -7.92 -3.32
CA SER A 47 3.69 -6.68 -3.61
C SER A 47 4.38 -5.44 -3.02
N TYR A 48 5.21 -5.60 -2.00
CA TYR A 48 5.89 -4.52 -1.27
C TYR A 48 7.39 -4.74 -1.18
N SER A 49 8.12 -3.63 -1.01
CA SER A 49 9.54 -3.68 -0.66
C SER A 49 9.71 -3.81 0.84
N GLY A 50 10.63 -4.66 1.27
CA GLY A 50 10.90 -4.85 2.70
C GLY A 50 11.94 -5.91 2.97
N SER A 51 12.27 -6.11 4.24
CA SER A 51 13.15 -7.19 4.69
C SER A 51 12.34 -8.44 4.98
N ILE A 52 12.85 -9.59 4.54
CA ILE A 52 12.27 -10.91 4.84
C ILE A 52 12.49 -11.19 6.33
N THR A 53 11.42 -11.29 7.10
CA THR A 53 11.49 -11.62 8.53
C THR A 53 11.42 -13.13 8.78
N GLU A 54 10.65 -13.83 7.96
CA GLU A 54 10.46 -15.28 8.06
C GLU A 54 10.37 -15.89 6.67
N MET A 55 10.99 -17.04 6.48
CA MET A 55 10.97 -17.80 5.23
C MET A 55 10.55 -19.23 5.52
N TYR A 56 9.47 -19.69 4.89
CA TYR A 56 8.89 -21.02 5.12
C TYR A 56 9.16 -22.00 4.00
N ILE A 57 9.84 -21.57 2.92
CA ILE A 57 10.18 -22.39 1.77
C ILE A 57 11.69 -22.54 1.62
N SER A 58 12.08 -23.59 0.92
CA SER A 58 13.47 -23.83 0.49
C SER A 58 13.48 -24.36 -0.94
N GLU A 59 14.64 -24.30 -1.58
CA GLU A 59 14.84 -24.88 -2.93
C GLU A 59 14.41 -26.33 -2.95
N GLY A 60 13.57 -26.68 -3.93
CA GLY A 60 13.04 -28.05 -4.11
C GLY A 60 11.93 -28.45 -3.13
N SER A 61 11.48 -27.57 -2.22
CA SER A 61 10.34 -27.86 -1.35
C SER A 61 9.03 -27.87 -2.15
N TYR A 62 8.08 -28.70 -1.74
CA TYR A 62 6.74 -28.72 -2.28
C TYR A 62 5.83 -27.79 -1.47
N VAL A 63 4.98 -27.02 -2.14
CA VAL A 63 3.97 -26.16 -1.54
C VAL A 63 2.60 -26.43 -2.14
N ASN A 64 1.55 -26.20 -1.37
CA ASN A 64 0.17 -26.17 -1.86
C ASN A 64 -0.26 -24.75 -2.14
N GLU A 65 -1.23 -24.58 -3.03
CA GLU A 65 -1.88 -23.28 -3.26
C GLU A 65 -2.40 -22.71 -1.93
N GLY A 66 -2.04 -21.45 -1.63
CA GLY A 66 -2.40 -20.78 -0.40
C GLY A 66 -1.46 -21.02 0.79
N ASP A 67 -0.42 -21.84 0.65
CA ASP A 67 0.58 -22.01 1.70
C ASP A 67 1.37 -20.72 1.89
N LEU A 68 1.69 -20.39 3.16
CA LEU A 68 2.52 -19.25 3.51
C LEU A 68 3.97 -19.51 3.11
N VAL A 69 4.50 -18.61 2.30
CA VAL A 69 5.84 -18.72 1.71
C VAL A 69 6.87 -17.90 2.48
N ALA A 70 6.53 -16.64 2.74
CA ALA A 70 7.40 -15.70 3.47
C ALA A 70 6.59 -14.61 4.15
N HIS A 71 7.16 -14.02 5.18
CA HIS A 71 6.71 -12.79 5.79
C HIS A 71 7.75 -11.72 5.56
N ILE A 72 7.32 -10.54 5.11
CA ILE A 72 8.18 -9.36 4.91
C ILE A 72 7.75 -8.23 5.80
N LYS A 73 8.73 -7.45 6.28
CA LYS A 73 8.53 -6.22 7.03
C LYS A 73 8.96 -5.03 6.17
N SER A 74 8.03 -4.11 5.91
CA SER A 74 8.31 -2.88 5.16
C SER A 74 8.52 -1.72 6.12
N THR A 75 9.74 -1.19 6.19
CA THR A 75 10.07 -0.03 7.02
C THR A 75 9.29 1.22 6.60
N ASP A 76 9.01 1.38 5.31
CA ASP A 76 8.29 2.55 4.79
C ASP A 76 6.83 2.58 5.28
N ILE A 77 6.20 1.42 5.33
CA ILE A 77 4.81 1.29 5.82
C ILE A 77 4.76 1.44 7.34
N ASP A 78 5.69 0.83 8.08
CA ASP A 78 5.78 1.02 9.53
C ASP A 78 5.92 2.52 9.88
N MET A 79 6.80 3.25 9.18
CA MET A 79 6.95 4.70 9.35
C MET A 79 5.68 5.47 8.99
N GLN A 80 4.95 5.06 7.97
CA GLN A 80 3.70 5.70 7.59
C GLN A 80 2.61 5.45 8.65
N GLN A 81 2.54 4.24 9.19
CA GLN A 81 1.62 3.89 10.27
C GLN A 81 1.93 4.73 11.52
N ASP A 82 3.19 4.78 11.96
CA ASP A 82 3.61 5.57 13.13
C ASP A 82 3.26 7.06 12.97
N ASN A 83 3.44 7.61 11.76
CA ASN A 83 3.08 8.99 11.47
C ASN A 83 1.57 9.22 11.56
N LEU A 84 0.74 8.32 10.98
CA LEU A 84 -0.71 8.42 11.04
C LEU A 84 -1.22 8.24 12.47
N GLU A 85 -0.68 7.31 13.25
CA GLU A 85 -1.03 7.13 14.66
C GLU A 85 -0.70 8.37 15.49
N SER A 86 0.46 9.00 15.23
CA SER A 86 0.84 10.24 15.89
C SER A 86 -0.13 11.38 15.53
N GLN A 87 -0.53 11.52 14.27
CA GLN A 87 -1.51 12.50 13.82
C GLN A 87 -2.89 12.23 14.44
N LEU A 88 -3.32 10.98 14.48
CA LEU A 88 -4.58 10.58 15.10
C LEU A 88 -4.63 11.01 16.56
N LYS A 89 -3.57 10.76 17.30
CA LYS A 89 -3.46 11.17 18.71
C LYS A 89 -3.57 12.68 18.89
N ILE A 90 -2.92 13.46 18.00
CA ILE A 90 -3.01 14.93 18.04
C ILE A 90 -4.45 15.39 17.81
N TYR A 91 -5.13 14.86 16.78
CA TYR A 91 -6.50 15.25 16.46
C TYR A 91 -7.51 14.78 17.51
N GLN A 92 -7.32 13.60 18.09
CA GLN A 92 -8.13 13.12 19.22
C GLN A 92 -7.98 14.05 20.43
N THR A 93 -6.75 14.41 20.79
CA THR A 93 -6.49 15.37 21.87
C THR A 93 -7.18 16.71 21.60
N GLN A 94 -7.10 17.22 20.37
CA GLN A 94 -7.76 18.46 19.98
C GLN A 94 -9.28 18.38 20.09
N LEU A 95 -9.87 17.25 19.68
CA LEU A 95 -11.30 16.98 19.80
C LEU A 95 -11.74 16.96 21.27
N ASP A 96 -10.98 16.30 22.12
CA ASP A 96 -11.25 16.23 23.57
C ASP A 96 -11.18 17.62 24.21
N GLN A 97 -10.21 18.44 23.81
CA GLN A 97 -10.08 19.82 24.28
C GLN A 97 -11.28 20.70 23.86
N TYR A 98 -11.78 20.58 22.63
CA TYR A 98 -12.98 21.31 22.22
C TYR A 98 -14.24 20.82 22.93
N ASN A 99 -14.38 19.52 23.18
CA ASN A 99 -15.49 18.99 23.99
C ASN A 99 -15.43 19.51 25.42
N LYS A 100 -14.23 19.56 26.01
CA LYS A 100 -14.00 20.14 27.33
C LYS A 100 -14.31 21.64 27.36
N LEU A 101 -13.97 22.39 26.31
CA LEU A 101 -14.29 23.80 26.14
C LEU A 101 -15.81 24.02 26.05
N LEU A 102 -16.51 23.16 25.30
CA LEU A 102 -17.97 23.18 25.25
C LEU A 102 -18.57 23.01 26.63
N GLN A 103 -18.06 22.03 27.39
CA GLN A 103 -18.50 21.80 28.77
C GLN A 103 -18.20 23.01 29.69
N CYS A 104 -17.02 23.66 29.55
CA CYS A 104 -16.70 24.86 30.31
C CYS A 104 -17.75 25.96 30.11
N VAL A 105 -18.19 26.18 28.86
CA VAL A 105 -19.20 27.19 28.54
C VAL A 105 -20.58 26.80 29.06
N GLN A 106 -20.95 25.50 29.01
CA GLN A 106 -22.23 25.00 29.54
C GLN A 106 -22.33 25.09 31.06
N ASP A 107 -21.25 24.70 31.75
CA ASP A 107 -21.20 24.64 33.19
C ASP A 107 -20.76 25.97 33.84
N ASP A 108 -20.46 26.97 33.03
CA ASP A 108 -19.91 28.27 33.44
C ASP A 108 -18.67 28.14 34.34
N THR A 109 -17.83 27.13 34.07
CA THR A 109 -16.65 26.78 34.88
C THR A 109 -15.46 26.47 34.00
N ASN A 110 -14.30 27.07 34.29
CA ASN A 110 -13.07 26.76 33.55
C ASN A 110 -12.42 25.49 34.10
N TYR A 111 -12.44 24.42 33.32
CA TYR A 111 -11.81 23.13 33.65
C TYR A 111 -10.37 23.02 33.17
N PHE A 112 -9.87 24.02 32.43
CA PHE A 112 -8.51 24.06 31.94
C PHE A 112 -7.52 24.60 32.95
N SER A 113 -6.27 24.17 32.86
CA SER A 113 -5.18 24.68 33.68
C SER A 113 -4.39 25.75 32.92
N GLU A 114 -4.22 26.92 33.54
CA GLU A 114 -3.40 27.99 32.97
C GLU A 114 -1.90 27.59 32.81
N THR A 115 -1.43 26.67 33.68
CA THR A 115 -0.02 26.25 33.70
C THR A 115 0.30 25.07 32.78
N ASN A 116 -0.72 24.38 32.28
CA ASN A 116 -0.53 23.29 31.34
C ASN A 116 -0.46 23.83 29.90
N PRO A 117 0.64 23.66 29.17
CA PRO A 117 0.78 24.17 27.81
C PRO A 117 -0.30 23.68 26.83
N GLU A 118 -0.81 22.46 27.01
CA GLU A 118 -1.86 21.90 26.15
C GLU A 118 -3.24 22.52 26.43
N ASP A 119 -3.49 22.93 27.66
CA ASP A 119 -4.74 23.55 28.12
C ASP A 119 -4.78 25.07 27.83
N GLN A 120 -3.62 25.72 27.79
CA GLN A 120 -3.49 27.19 27.74
C GLN A 120 -4.33 27.87 26.65
N PRO A 121 -4.35 27.42 25.38
CA PRO A 121 -5.13 28.06 24.34
C PRO A 121 -6.63 28.05 24.66
N TYR A 122 -7.12 26.98 25.22
CA TYR A 122 -8.53 26.77 25.55
C TYR A 122 -8.89 27.50 26.86
N TYR A 123 -7.98 27.55 27.83
CA TYR A 123 -8.11 28.36 29.04
C TYR A 123 -8.37 29.82 28.66
N TYR A 124 -7.53 30.43 27.83
CA TYR A 124 -7.69 31.81 27.41
C TYR A 124 -8.91 32.04 26.53
N GLN A 125 -9.30 31.06 25.73
CA GLN A 125 -10.53 31.14 24.97
C GLN A 125 -11.76 31.23 25.86
N TYR A 126 -11.83 30.41 26.90
CA TYR A 126 -12.89 30.48 27.89
C TYR A 126 -12.86 31.80 28.68
N GLU A 127 -11.69 32.24 29.17
CA GLU A 127 -11.56 33.51 29.90
C GLU A 127 -11.96 34.71 29.02
N THR A 128 -11.67 34.68 27.72
CA THR A 128 -12.12 35.69 26.77
C THR A 128 -13.65 35.71 26.68
N TYR A 129 -14.29 34.54 26.58
CA TYR A 129 -15.74 34.43 26.62
C TYR A 129 -16.31 35.01 27.92
N LYS A 130 -15.78 34.64 29.09
CA LYS A 130 -16.21 35.17 30.39
C LYS A 130 -16.06 36.69 30.50
N SER A 131 -14.97 37.22 30.00
CA SER A 131 -14.74 38.67 29.95
C SER A 131 -15.80 39.39 29.10
N GLN A 132 -16.15 38.82 27.93
CA GLN A 132 -17.20 39.37 27.07
C GLN A 132 -18.60 39.29 27.70
N VAL A 133 -18.90 38.18 28.40
CA VAL A 133 -20.14 38.07 29.19
C VAL A 133 -20.20 39.15 30.27
N SER A 134 -19.10 39.32 31.05
CA SER A 134 -19.04 40.36 32.07
C SER A 134 -19.24 41.77 31.55
N GLN A 135 -18.67 42.09 30.36
CA GLN A 135 -18.83 43.38 29.74
C GLN A 135 -20.27 43.67 29.28
N LYS A 136 -21.04 42.63 28.95
CA LYS A 136 -22.44 42.74 28.53
C LYS A 136 -23.43 42.65 29.68
N THR A 137 -22.99 42.15 30.83
CA THR A 137 -23.84 42.01 32.02
C THR A 137 -24.17 43.37 32.62
N PHE A 138 -25.45 43.64 32.77
CA PHE A 138 -25.98 44.90 33.32
C PHE A 138 -25.96 44.92 34.84
N ASP A 139 -25.42 46.00 35.41
CA ASP A 139 -25.47 46.23 36.88
C ASP A 139 -26.64 47.16 37.23
N ALA A 140 -27.78 46.58 37.58
CA ALA A 140 -28.97 47.28 37.97
C ALA A 140 -28.76 48.26 39.15
N THR A 141 -27.86 47.88 40.07
CA THR A 141 -27.61 48.66 41.33
C THR A 141 -26.99 50.04 41.00
N ALA A 142 -26.04 50.05 40.08
CA ALA A 142 -25.37 51.29 39.64
C ALA A 142 -26.35 52.26 38.99
N TYR A 143 -27.26 51.79 38.16
CA TYR A 143 -28.26 52.62 37.46
C TYR A 143 -29.38 53.06 38.37
N GLN A 144 -29.77 52.24 39.35
CA GLN A 144 -30.74 52.63 40.39
C GLN A 144 -30.20 53.80 41.25
N ALA A 145 -28.93 53.71 41.62
CA ALA A 145 -28.25 54.79 42.34
C ALA A 145 -28.09 56.04 41.51
N ALA A 146 -28.05 55.95 40.18
CA ALA A 146 -27.98 57.06 39.25
C ALA A 146 -29.38 57.69 38.93
N GLY A 147 -30.46 57.14 39.51
CA GLY A 147 -31.80 57.74 39.41
C GLY A 147 -32.63 57.30 38.19
N TYR A 148 -32.30 56.18 37.56
CA TYR A 148 -33.09 55.62 36.45
C TYR A 148 -34.38 55.03 37.04
N SER A 149 -35.47 55.07 36.28
CA SER A 149 -36.74 54.46 36.63
C SER A 149 -36.70 52.92 36.51
N ASP A 150 -37.49 52.24 37.29
CA ASP A 150 -37.57 50.76 37.26
C ASP A 150 -37.94 50.23 35.86
N ALA A 151 -38.75 50.95 35.09
CA ALA A 151 -39.10 50.59 33.71
C ALA A 151 -37.89 50.66 32.80
N GLN A 152 -37.04 51.67 32.92
CA GLN A 152 -35.81 51.83 32.12
C GLN A 152 -34.78 50.75 32.51
N ILE A 153 -34.61 50.50 33.82
CA ILE A 153 -33.73 49.46 34.35
C ILE A 153 -34.16 48.09 33.78
N LYS A 154 -35.45 47.78 33.85
CA LYS A 154 -35.99 46.54 33.30
C LYS A 154 -35.70 46.37 31.80
N THR A 155 -35.91 47.38 30.99
CA THR A 155 -35.61 47.35 29.57
C THR A 155 -34.13 47.10 29.31
N MET A 156 -33.22 47.77 30.03
CA MET A 156 -31.77 47.59 29.92
C MET A 156 -31.32 46.18 30.36
N MET A 157 -31.96 45.62 31.41
CA MET A 157 -31.70 44.24 31.85
C MET A 157 -32.12 43.23 30.76
N GLU A 158 -33.33 43.39 30.21
CA GLU A 158 -33.83 42.51 29.15
C GLU A 158 -32.92 42.56 27.89
N GLN A 159 -32.43 43.77 27.53
CA GLN A 159 -31.48 43.91 26.46
C GLN A 159 -30.14 43.23 26.77
N SER A 160 -29.56 43.48 27.94
CA SER A 160 -28.31 42.87 28.38
C SER A 160 -28.42 41.34 28.41
N GLN A 161 -29.53 40.78 28.96
CA GLN A 161 -29.76 39.35 28.95
C GLN A 161 -29.82 38.79 27.56
N SER A 162 -30.51 39.47 26.62
CA SER A 162 -30.56 39.04 25.21
C SER A 162 -29.20 39.07 24.55
N GLU A 163 -28.35 40.05 24.85
CA GLU A 163 -26.97 40.15 24.31
C GLU A 163 -26.05 39.04 24.89
N VAL A 164 -26.17 38.72 26.19
CA VAL A 164 -25.43 37.62 26.79
C VAL A 164 -25.87 36.27 26.24
N GLU A 165 -27.19 36.08 26.06
CA GLU A 165 -27.72 34.87 25.45
C GLU A 165 -27.29 34.70 24.01
N ALA A 166 -27.30 35.77 23.19
CA ALA A 166 -26.78 35.75 21.85
C ALA A 166 -25.29 35.41 21.80
N LEU A 167 -24.48 35.95 22.72
CA LEU A 167 -23.06 35.60 22.86
C LEU A 167 -22.87 34.13 23.20
N TYR A 168 -23.66 33.60 24.16
CA TYR A 168 -23.62 32.18 24.52
C TYR A 168 -23.89 31.29 23.31
N TYR A 169 -24.99 31.50 22.58
CA TYR A 169 -25.32 30.68 21.41
C TYR A 169 -24.28 30.79 20.28
N SER A 170 -23.76 32.00 20.04
CA SER A 170 -22.73 32.18 19.02
C SER A 170 -21.41 31.47 19.38
N THR A 171 -21.04 31.50 20.65
CA THR A 171 -19.88 30.78 21.18
C THR A 171 -20.06 29.26 21.08
N MET A 172 -21.23 28.74 21.50
CA MET A 172 -21.60 27.34 21.37
C MET A 172 -21.55 26.88 19.92
N GLN A 173 -22.07 27.67 18.99
CA GLN A 173 -22.03 27.36 17.55
C GLN A 173 -20.59 27.30 17.04
N SER A 174 -19.74 28.25 17.41
CA SER A 174 -18.33 28.28 17.01
C SER A 174 -17.57 27.03 17.53
N ILE A 175 -17.76 26.67 18.80
CA ILE A 175 -17.13 25.48 19.40
C ILE A 175 -17.65 24.22 18.71
N SER A 176 -18.96 24.12 18.44
CA SER A 176 -19.56 22.97 17.75
C SER A 176 -18.99 22.78 16.33
N GLN A 177 -18.75 23.90 15.62
CA GLN A 177 -18.07 23.85 14.32
C GLN A 177 -16.62 23.35 14.43
N SER A 178 -15.91 23.76 15.49
CA SER A 178 -14.55 23.29 15.77
C SER A 178 -14.53 21.79 16.10
N ILE A 179 -15.51 21.32 16.89
CA ILE A 179 -15.69 19.89 17.21
C ILE A 179 -15.94 19.09 15.92
N THR A 180 -16.85 19.56 15.06
CA THR A 180 -17.15 18.89 13.79
C THR A 180 -15.92 18.79 12.89
N SER A 181 -15.12 19.86 12.83
CA SER A 181 -13.88 19.89 12.03
C SER A 181 -12.83 18.96 12.62
N ALA A 182 -12.65 18.95 13.95
CA ALA A 182 -11.73 18.05 14.62
C ALA A 182 -12.15 16.57 14.46
N GLN A 183 -13.43 16.26 14.59
CA GLN A 183 -13.96 14.92 14.35
C GLN A 183 -13.70 14.46 12.92
N SER A 184 -13.92 15.32 11.92
CA SER A 184 -13.63 14.99 10.52
C SER A 184 -12.15 14.68 10.30
N ASN A 185 -11.24 15.37 10.98
CA ASN A 185 -9.81 15.07 10.92
C ASN A 185 -9.50 13.70 11.52
N VAL A 186 -10.09 13.37 12.68
CA VAL A 186 -9.96 12.05 13.30
C VAL A 186 -10.45 10.96 12.35
N ASP A 187 -11.65 11.12 11.79
CA ASP A 187 -12.26 10.14 10.89
C ASP A 187 -11.42 9.92 9.63
N ASN A 188 -10.87 11.00 9.07
CA ASN A 188 -10.01 10.93 7.89
C ASN A 188 -8.71 10.16 8.15
N VAL A 189 -8.04 10.43 9.27
CA VAL A 189 -6.80 9.73 9.61
C VAL A 189 -7.08 8.28 10.00
N GLN A 190 -8.17 8.02 10.72
CA GLN A 190 -8.59 6.66 11.05
C GLN A 190 -8.86 5.84 9.77
N ALA A 191 -9.56 6.42 8.80
CA ALA A 191 -9.81 5.74 7.51
C ALA A 191 -8.51 5.42 6.75
N GLN A 192 -7.49 6.29 6.83
CA GLN A 192 -6.18 6.03 6.25
C GLN A 192 -5.45 4.89 6.97
N LEU A 193 -5.50 4.85 8.30
CA LEU A 193 -4.95 3.76 9.10
C LEU A 193 -5.64 2.43 8.80
N ASP A 194 -6.96 2.43 8.70
CA ASP A 194 -7.73 1.23 8.38
C ASP A 194 -7.41 0.70 6.98
N ALA A 195 -7.24 1.59 5.99
CA ALA A 195 -6.81 1.23 4.64
C ALA A 195 -5.40 0.64 4.64
N LEU A 196 -4.46 1.25 5.39
CA LEU A 196 -3.11 0.76 5.55
C LEU A 196 -3.09 -0.64 6.19
N ASN A 197 -3.85 -0.83 7.27
CA ASN A 197 -3.96 -2.11 7.97
C ASN A 197 -4.62 -3.20 7.13
N THR A 198 -5.57 -2.84 6.26
CA THR A 198 -6.18 -3.79 5.33
C THR A 198 -5.17 -4.27 4.30
N GLY A 199 -4.29 -3.39 3.82
CA GLY A 199 -3.17 -3.73 2.94
C GLY A 199 -2.04 -4.52 3.63
N ALA A 200 -2.00 -4.55 4.97
CA ALA A 200 -0.95 -5.27 5.72
C ALA A 200 -0.98 -6.80 5.53
N ASN A 201 -2.09 -7.38 5.08
CA ASN A 201 -2.17 -8.80 4.70
C ASN A 201 -1.25 -9.13 3.52
N ASP A 202 -0.85 -8.16 2.71
CA ASP A 202 0.06 -8.34 1.57
C ASP A 202 1.54 -8.49 2.00
N TYR A 203 1.83 -8.32 3.29
CA TYR A 203 3.15 -8.63 3.85
C TYR A 203 3.41 -10.14 4.00
N TYR A 204 2.35 -10.93 3.98
CA TYR A 204 2.42 -12.37 3.92
C TYR A 204 2.35 -12.79 2.45
N ILE A 205 3.42 -13.44 1.99
CA ILE A 205 3.50 -13.95 0.62
C ILE A 205 3.00 -15.39 0.64
N TYR A 206 2.02 -15.67 -0.20
CA TYR A 206 1.42 -17.01 -0.33
C TYR A 206 1.75 -17.62 -1.68
N ALA A 207 1.75 -18.97 -1.73
CA ALA A 207 1.92 -19.71 -2.96
C ALA A 207 0.67 -19.56 -3.85
N PRO A 208 0.80 -19.08 -5.10
CA PRO A 208 -0.33 -18.90 -6.00
C PRO A 208 -0.84 -20.19 -6.64
N THR A 209 -0.06 -21.26 -6.56
CA THR A 209 -0.38 -22.58 -7.09
C THR A 209 0.43 -23.65 -6.35
N SER A 210 -0.04 -24.90 -6.42
CA SER A 210 0.68 -26.05 -5.85
C SER A 210 1.81 -26.50 -6.78
N GLY A 211 2.95 -26.90 -6.22
CA GLY A 211 4.07 -27.39 -6.99
C GLY A 211 5.40 -27.36 -6.25
N VAL A 212 6.48 -27.58 -6.98
CA VAL A 212 7.85 -27.57 -6.47
C VAL A 212 8.46 -26.18 -6.61
N ILE A 213 9.07 -25.69 -5.53
CA ILE A 213 9.74 -24.39 -5.48
C ILE A 213 11.10 -24.46 -6.18
N HIS A 214 11.34 -23.47 -7.03
CA HIS A 214 12.67 -23.17 -7.58
C HIS A 214 13.03 -21.71 -7.31
N MET A 215 14.23 -21.49 -6.74
CA MET A 215 14.73 -20.18 -6.34
C MET A 215 15.94 -19.80 -7.20
N ASP A 216 15.74 -18.89 -8.17
CA ASP A 216 16.85 -18.34 -8.98
C ASP A 216 17.86 -17.58 -8.11
N THR A 217 17.36 -16.90 -7.07
CA THR A 217 18.16 -16.24 -6.03
C THR A 217 17.82 -16.87 -4.68
N PRO A 218 18.80 -17.40 -3.94
CA PRO A 218 18.56 -18.03 -2.65
C PRO A 218 18.31 -16.95 -1.57
N TYR A 219 17.10 -16.42 -1.54
CA TYR A 219 16.70 -15.47 -0.50
C TYR A 219 16.72 -16.13 0.89
N LYS A 220 17.05 -15.33 1.89
CA LYS A 220 17.10 -15.73 3.31
C LYS A 220 16.52 -14.64 4.18
N GLU A 221 16.17 -14.99 5.41
CA GLU A 221 15.78 -14.06 6.44
C GLU A 221 16.83 -12.93 6.59
N GLY A 222 16.36 -11.70 6.75
CA GLY A 222 17.19 -10.49 6.81
C GLY A 222 17.55 -9.87 5.45
N MET A 223 17.29 -10.57 4.32
CA MET A 223 17.51 -9.98 2.99
C MET A 223 16.36 -9.05 2.60
N VAL A 224 16.69 -8.03 1.81
CA VAL A 224 15.70 -7.06 1.30
C VAL A 224 15.14 -7.56 -0.03
N LEU A 225 13.83 -7.57 -0.15
CA LEU A 225 13.08 -7.87 -1.35
C LEU A 225 12.42 -6.58 -1.86
N SER A 226 12.53 -6.31 -3.15
CA SER A 226 11.86 -5.15 -3.76
C SER A 226 10.47 -5.53 -4.27
N ALA A 227 9.54 -4.57 -4.26
CA ALA A 227 8.22 -4.77 -4.85
C ALA A 227 8.32 -5.21 -6.33
N GLY A 228 7.54 -6.21 -6.70
CA GLY A 228 7.56 -6.81 -8.04
C GLY A 228 8.74 -7.74 -8.33
N SER A 229 9.66 -7.94 -7.38
CA SER A 229 10.74 -8.91 -7.55
C SER A 229 10.25 -10.34 -7.31
N PRO A 230 10.65 -11.31 -8.13
CA PRO A 230 10.33 -12.71 -7.89
C PRO A 230 11.13 -13.25 -6.71
N LEU A 231 10.43 -13.82 -5.74
CA LEU A 231 11.02 -14.53 -4.61
C LEU A 231 11.40 -15.96 -5.00
N ALA A 232 10.51 -16.62 -5.72
CA ALA A 232 10.67 -18.00 -6.20
C ALA A 232 9.75 -18.22 -7.40
N THR A 233 9.94 -19.34 -8.08
CA THR A 233 9.01 -19.89 -9.07
C THR A 233 8.44 -21.21 -8.56
N VAL A 234 7.19 -21.49 -8.93
CA VAL A 234 6.53 -22.76 -8.68
C VAL A 234 6.38 -23.50 -9.99
N ALA A 235 6.93 -24.69 -10.07
CA ALA A 235 6.71 -25.62 -11.17
C ALA A 235 5.61 -26.60 -10.76
N SER A 236 4.49 -26.62 -11.53
CA SER A 236 3.39 -27.55 -11.26
C SER A 236 3.80 -28.99 -11.63
N GLU A 237 3.34 -29.99 -10.89
CA GLU A 237 3.61 -31.40 -11.21
C GLU A 237 3.01 -31.85 -12.56
N ASN A 238 1.97 -31.14 -13.01
CA ASN A 238 1.29 -31.46 -14.28
C ASN A 238 1.83 -30.65 -15.48
N ASP A 239 2.89 -29.86 -15.29
CA ASP A 239 3.46 -29.08 -16.36
C ASP A 239 4.28 -29.98 -17.30
N ASP A 240 4.11 -29.74 -18.61
CA ASP A 240 4.96 -30.33 -19.61
C ASP A 240 6.40 -29.84 -19.43
N LEU A 241 7.35 -30.75 -19.51
CA LEU A 241 8.76 -30.41 -19.48
C LEU A 241 9.23 -30.05 -20.89
N GLU A 242 9.91 -28.93 -21.00
CA GLU A 242 10.57 -28.50 -22.23
C GLU A 242 12.09 -28.47 -22.06
N ILE A 243 12.80 -28.76 -23.14
CA ILE A 243 14.25 -28.61 -23.21
C ILE A 243 14.56 -27.33 -23.96
N VAL A 244 15.11 -26.35 -23.27
CA VAL A 244 15.59 -25.12 -23.89
C VAL A 244 17.08 -25.26 -24.19
N ALA A 245 17.44 -25.24 -25.48
CA ALA A 245 18.83 -25.29 -25.93
C ALA A 245 19.16 -24.02 -26.73
N MET A 246 20.32 -23.42 -26.42
CA MET A 246 20.83 -22.30 -27.21
C MET A 246 21.61 -22.83 -28.39
N VAL A 247 21.11 -22.54 -29.57
CA VAL A 247 21.73 -22.94 -30.84
C VAL A 247 22.53 -21.76 -31.40
N THR A 248 23.69 -22.04 -31.99
CA THR A 248 24.50 -20.99 -32.62
C THR A 248 23.77 -20.42 -33.83
N VAL A 249 24.04 -19.15 -34.18
CA VAL A 249 23.41 -18.47 -35.33
C VAL A 249 23.71 -19.21 -36.65
N ASN A 250 24.84 -19.90 -36.73
CA ASN A 250 25.24 -20.64 -37.91
C ASN A 250 24.46 -21.96 -38.07
N ASP A 251 24.03 -22.58 -37.00
CA ASP A 251 23.30 -23.85 -36.99
C ASP A 251 21.79 -23.65 -37.16
N ARG A 252 21.27 -22.46 -36.80
CA ARG A 252 19.84 -22.14 -36.87
C ARG A 252 19.17 -22.40 -38.24
N PRO A 253 19.79 -22.09 -39.41
CA PRO A 253 19.19 -22.35 -40.71
C PRO A 253 19.08 -23.83 -41.06
N LEU A 254 19.78 -24.68 -40.31
CA LEU A 254 19.84 -26.13 -40.55
C LEU A 254 18.84 -26.92 -39.69
N LEU A 255 18.16 -26.24 -38.75
CA LEU A 255 17.20 -26.84 -37.84
C LEU A 255 15.77 -26.57 -38.30
N HIS A 256 14.98 -27.61 -38.41
CA HIS A 256 13.56 -27.53 -38.76
C HIS A 256 12.72 -28.18 -37.66
N VAL A 257 11.49 -27.69 -37.54
CA VAL A 257 10.53 -28.28 -36.57
C VAL A 257 10.23 -29.73 -37.00
N GLY A 258 10.52 -30.67 -36.09
CA GLY A 258 10.33 -32.10 -36.34
C GLY A 258 11.61 -32.85 -36.74
N ASP A 259 12.76 -32.20 -36.78
CA ASP A 259 14.03 -32.89 -36.93
C ASP A 259 14.26 -33.81 -35.71
N PRO A 260 14.79 -35.05 -35.90
CA PRO A 260 14.99 -36.01 -34.85
C PRO A 260 16.13 -35.63 -33.89
#